data_8eab7fc1965f8e8f93b9ad7356477082
#
_entry.id   8eab7fc1965f8e8f93b9ad7356477082
#
_cell.length_a   1.000
_cell.length_b   1.000
_cell.length_c   1.000
_cell.angle_alpha   90.00
_cell.angle_beta   90.00
_cell.angle_gamma   90.00
#
_symmetry.space_group_name_H-M   'P 1'
#
loop_
_entity.id
_entity.type
_entity.pdbx_description
1 polymer ?
#
loop_
_entity_poly.entity_id
_entity_poly.type
_entity_poly.pdbx_seq_one_letter_code
_entity_poly.pdbx_strand_id
1 'polypeptide(L)'
;MRQVLDDKTIDAVGRLGPINLAAIEEYEQQAERKQYLDAQNDDLMAAMDTLETAIRKIDKETRQKFKDTFEQVNDGLKTLFPKVFGGGSAYLDLTEDDLLETGVTIMARPPGKKNSTIHLLSGGEKALTA
;
A
#
# COMPACT_ATOMS: atom_id res chain seq x y z
N MET A 1 4.24 64.40 -2.16
CA MET A 1 3.19 64.61 -1.16
C MET A 1 3.68 64.05 0.17
N ARG A 2 4.12 64.89 1.12
CA ARG A 2 4.63 64.43 2.43
C ARG A 2 3.41 64.14 3.30
N GLN A 3 3.16 62.87 3.57
CA GLN A 3 2.13 62.47 4.51
C GLN A 3 2.57 62.86 5.92
N VAL A 4 1.88 63.83 6.53
CA VAL A 4 2.11 64.21 7.92
C VAL A 4 1.51 63.13 8.79
N LEU A 5 2.38 62.38 9.48
CA LEU A 5 1.96 61.43 10.49
C LEU A 5 1.28 62.20 11.65
N ASP A 6 0.14 61.73 12.08
CA ASP A 6 -0.61 62.27 13.21
C ASP A 6 0.17 62.03 14.53
N ASP A 7 0.01 62.91 15.51
CA ASP A 7 0.73 62.84 16.81
C ASP A 7 0.54 61.55 17.55
N LYS A 8 -0.61 60.86 17.40
CA LYS A 8 -0.87 59.56 17.98
C LYS A 8 -0.03 58.46 17.34
N THR A 9 0.22 58.54 16.05
CA THR A 9 1.06 57.60 15.32
C THR A 9 2.53 57.78 15.72
N ILE A 10 2.99 59.04 15.91
CA ILE A 10 4.35 59.35 16.37
C ILE A 10 4.57 58.80 17.80
N ASP A 11 3.60 59.00 18.71
CA ASP A 11 3.67 58.51 20.09
C ASP A 11 3.65 56.95 20.13
N ALA A 12 2.87 56.29 19.28
CA ALA A 12 2.84 54.83 19.16
C ALA A 12 4.17 54.29 18.63
N VAL A 13 4.80 54.93 17.66
CA VAL A 13 6.13 54.52 17.14
C VAL A 13 7.22 54.73 18.22
N GLY A 14 7.13 55.83 19.00
CA GLY A 14 8.07 56.09 20.09
C GLY A 14 8.04 55.04 21.18
N ARG A 15 6.90 54.42 21.45
CA ARG A 15 6.73 53.32 22.42
C ARG A 15 7.35 51.97 21.98
N LEU A 16 7.56 51.80 20.67
CA LEU A 16 8.15 50.55 20.13
C LEU A 16 9.66 50.42 20.43
N GLY A 17 10.31 51.49 20.88
CA GLY A 17 11.76 51.49 21.16
C GLY A 17 12.61 51.40 19.91
N PRO A 18 13.88 50.98 20.01
CA PRO A 18 14.77 50.86 18.86
C PRO A 18 14.24 49.75 17.91
N ILE A 19 13.78 50.14 16.72
CA ILE A 19 13.26 49.23 15.71
C ILE A 19 14.43 48.58 15.03
N ASN A 20 14.46 47.25 15.01
CA ASN A 20 15.42 46.50 14.23
C ASN A 20 14.99 46.50 12.76
N LEU A 21 15.61 47.34 11.92
CA LEU A 21 15.30 47.40 10.49
C LEU A 21 15.71 46.10 9.75
N ALA A 22 16.70 45.38 10.25
CA ALA A 22 17.08 44.07 9.68
C ALA A 22 15.97 43.01 9.85
N ALA A 23 15.10 43.16 10.84
CA ALA A 23 13.99 42.23 11.06
C ALA A 23 12.98 42.23 9.90
N ILE A 24 12.86 43.32 9.16
CA ILE A 24 11.97 43.40 8.00
C ILE A 24 12.50 42.57 6.86
N GLU A 25 13.80 42.68 6.55
CA GLU A 25 14.46 41.90 5.51
C GLU A 25 14.48 40.40 5.87
N GLU A 26 14.77 40.10 7.13
CA GLU A 26 14.72 38.75 7.64
C GLU A 26 13.32 38.11 7.54
N TYR A 27 12.28 38.91 7.86
CA TYR A 27 10.89 38.48 7.73
C TYR A 27 10.53 38.17 6.28
N GLU A 28 10.88 39.07 5.35
CA GLU A 28 10.61 38.87 3.92
C GLU A 28 11.28 37.61 3.39
N GLN A 29 12.54 37.37 3.71
CA GLN A 29 13.27 36.16 3.33
C GLN A 29 12.63 34.91 3.91
N GLN A 30 12.22 34.93 5.19
CA GLN A 30 11.56 33.80 5.81
C GLN A 30 10.15 33.57 5.25
N ALA A 31 9.45 34.64 4.89
CA ALA A 31 8.13 34.55 4.26
C ALA A 31 8.22 33.89 2.86
N GLU A 32 9.19 34.30 2.04
CA GLU A 32 9.45 33.66 0.74
C GLU A 32 9.82 32.19 0.89
N ARG A 33 10.72 31.89 1.83
CA ARG A 33 11.13 30.52 2.13
C ARG A 33 9.94 29.67 2.60
N LYS A 34 9.10 30.23 3.46
CA LYS A 34 7.87 29.55 3.91
C LYS A 34 6.96 29.25 2.74
N GLN A 35 6.69 30.21 1.87
CA GLN A 35 5.83 30.03 0.71
C GLN A 35 6.37 28.93 -0.22
N TYR A 36 7.68 28.89 -0.45
CA TYR A 36 8.31 27.82 -1.23
C TYR A 36 8.14 26.44 -0.57
N LEU A 37 8.36 26.35 0.74
CA LEU A 37 8.20 25.09 1.47
C LEU A 37 6.74 24.64 1.55
N ASP A 38 5.81 25.56 1.72
CA ASP A 38 4.37 25.25 1.70
C ASP A 38 3.96 24.67 0.34
N ALA A 39 4.40 25.27 -0.78
CA ALA A 39 4.14 24.76 -2.11
C ALA A 39 4.75 23.37 -2.34
N GLN A 40 5.98 23.13 -1.88
CA GLN A 40 6.62 21.83 -1.95
C GLN A 40 5.88 20.78 -1.09
N ASN A 41 5.41 21.17 0.08
CA ASN A 41 4.63 20.28 0.94
C ASN A 41 3.32 19.87 0.26
N ASP A 42 2.61 20.84 -0.35
CA ASP A 42 1.36 20.58 -1.04
C ASP A 42 1.56 19.62 -2.23
N ASP A 43 2.63 19.82 -3.02
CA ASP A 43 2.99 18.93 -4.13
C ASP A 43 3.31 17.51 -3.64
N LEU A 44 4.04 17.37 -2.54
CA LEU A 44 4.36 16.07 -1.95
C LEU A 44 3.11 15.37 -1.41
N MET A 45 2.22 16.10 -0.75
CA MET A 45 0.95 15.56 -0.24
C MET A 45 0.07 15.07 -1.39
N ALA A 46 -0.02 15.82 -2.49
CA ALA A 46 -0.76 15.42 -3.68
C ALA A 46 -0.14 14.17 -4.36
N ALA A 47 1.18 14.08 -4.41
CA ALA A 47 1.88 12.90 -4.92
C ALA A 47 1.63 11.67 -4.02
N MET A 48 1.66 11.81 -2.71
CA MET A 48 1.35 10.74 -1.76
C MET A 48 -0.08 10.23 -1.94
N ASP A 49 -1.08 11.11 -2.03
CA ASP A 49 -2.49 10.71 -2.26
C ASP A 49 -2.65 9.94 -3.57
N THR A 50 -1.96 10.39 -4.62
CA THR A 50 -1.94 9.70 -5.92
C THR A 50 -1.35 8.30 -5.80
N LEU A 51 -0.23 8.15 -5.09
CA LEU A 51 0.41 6.85 -4.86
C LEU A 51 -0.45 5.93 -4.01
N GLU A 52 -1.04 6.42 -2.92
CA GLU A 52 -1.95 5.63 -2.09
C GLU A 52 -3.16 5.13 -2.89
N THR A 53 -3.72 5.98 -3.74
CA THR A 53 -4.84 5.61 -4.61
C THR A 53 -4.43 4.52 -5.60
N ALA A 54 -3.23 4.64 -6.19
CA ALA A 54 -2.69 3.63 -7.09
C ALA A 54 -2.45 2.30 -6.38
N ILE A 55 -1.86 2.32 -5.17
CA ILE A 55 -1.64 1.12 -4.35
C ILE A 55 -2.97 0.43 -4.05
N ARG A 56 -3.97 1.16 -3.54
CA ARG A 56 -5.30 0.58 -3.24
C ARG A 56 -5.95 -0.07 -4.46
N LYS A 57 -5.77 0.53 -5.64
CA LYS A 57 -6.27 -0.04 -6.89
C LYS A 57 -5.54 -1.33 -7.26
N ILE A 58 -4.21 -1.34 -7.17
CA ILE A 58 -3.38 -2.51 -7.46
C ILE A 58 -3.73 -3.65 -6.49
N ASP A 59 -3.83 -3.37 -5.20
CA ASP A 59 -4.19 -4.36 -4.19
C ASP A 59 -5.55 -5.00 -4.49
N LYS A 60 -6.55 -4.18 -4.80
CA LYS A 60 -7.89 -4.68 -5.15
C LYS A 60 -7.86 -5.58 -6.40
N GLU A 61 -7.18 -5.13 -7.46
CA GLU A 61 -7.07 -5.91 -8.70
C GLU A 61 -6.27 -7.20 -8.49
N THR A 62 -5.21 -7.14 -7.69
CA THR A 62 -4.38 -8.31 -7.36
C THR A 62 -5.17 -9.35 -6.57
N ARG A 63 -5.89 -8.92 -5.52
CA ARG A 63 -6.77 -9.81 -4.73
C ARG A 63 -7.81 -10.48 -5.60
N GLN A 64 -8.44 -9.74 -6.50
CA GLN A 64 -9.46 -10.29 -7.40
C GLN A 64 -8.85 -11.32 -8.36
N LYS A 65 -7.76 -10.98 -9.04
CA LYS A 65 -7.08 -11.90 -9.96
C LYS A 65 -6.56 -13.15 -9.25
N PHE A 66 -6.00 -12.99 -8.07
CA PHE A 66 -5.54 -14.12 -7.26
C PHE A 66 -6.71 -15.06 -6.92
N LYS A 67 -7.82 -14.51 -6.43
CA LYS A 67 -9.01 -15.29 -6.08
C LYS A 67 -9.55 -16.06 -7.29
N ASP A 68 -9.75 -15.37 -8.41
CA ASP A 68 -10.28 -15.99 -9.63
C ASP A 68 -9.37 -17.11 -10.14
N THR A 69 -8.05 -16.89 -10.11
CA THR A 69 -7.07 -17.90 -10.52
C THR A 69 -7.03 -19.07 -9.54
N PHE A 70 -7.04 -18.79 -8.24
CA PHE A 70 -7.07 -19.81 -7.20
C PHE A 70 -8.28 -20.73 -7.34
N GLU A 71 -9.46 -20.17 -7.54
CA GLU A 71 -10.71 -20.93 -7.72
C GLU A 71 -10.62 -21.82 -8.99
N GLN A 72 -10.17 -21.26 -10.12
CA GLN A 72 -10.03 -22.02 -11.37
C GLN A 72 -9.05 -23.18 -11.24
N VAL A 73 -7.89 -22.94 -10.65
CA VAL A 73 -6.86 -23.99 -10.44
C VAL A 73 -7.36 -25.03 -9.46
N ASN A 74 -8.01 -24.62 -8.37
CA ASN A 74 -8.55 -25.51 -7.37
C ASN A 74 -9.64 -26.43 -7.95
N ASP A 75 -10.53 -25.91 -8.75
CA ASP A 75 -11.58 -26.70 -9.42
C ASP A 75 -10.98 -27.65 -10.50
N GLY A 76 -9.97 -27.18 -11.21
CA GLY A 76 -9.19 -28.04 -12.12
C GLY A 76 -8.53 -29.20 -11.37
N LEU A 77 -7.87 -28.90 -10.25
CA LEU A 77 -7.22 -29.92 -9.42
C LEU A 77 -8.22 -30.94 -8.87
N LYS A 78 -9.34 -30.49 -8.30
CA LYS A 78 -10.42 -31.37 -7.81
C LYS A 78 -10.98 -32.30 -8.88
N THR A 79 -11.03 -31.82 -10.13
CA THR A 79 -11.57 -32.57 -11.26
C THR A 79 -10.55 -33.55 -11.85
N LEU A 80 -9.29 -33.16 -11.98
CA LEU A 80 -8.26 -33.93 -12.63
C LEU A 80 -7.65 -34.97 -11.70
N PHE A 81 -7.45 -34.65 -10.43
CA PHE A 81 -6.78 -35.55 -9.48
C PHE A 81 -7.41 -36.96 -9.39
N PRO A 82 -8.76 -37.09 -9.23
CA PRO A 82 -9.39 -38.42 -9.21
C PRO A 82 -9.25 -39.19 -10.51
N LYS A 83 -9.14 -38.50 -11.66
CA LYS A 83 -8.98 -39.14 -12.96
C LYS A 83 -7.58 -39.69 -13.13
N VAL A 84 -6.54 -39.00 -12.69
CA VAL A 84 -5.15 -39.39 -12.79
C VAL A 84 -4.80 -40.53 -11.81
N PHE A 85 -5.32 -40.42 -10.58
CA PHE A 85 -5.03 -41.38 -9.51
C PHE A 85 -6.01 -42.56 -9.42
N GLY A 86 -7.06 -42.57 -10.25
CA GLY A 86 -8.11 -43.59 -10.18
C GLY A 86 -8.98 -43.44 -8.92
N GLY A 87 -9.07 -42.25 -8.32
CA GLY A 87 -9.81 -41.95 -7.12
C GLY A 87 -9.09 -40.95 -6.23
N GLY A 88 -9.61 -40.77 -5.01
CA GLY A 88 -9.05 -39.81 -4.07
C GLY A 88 -9.54 -38.39 -4.31
N SER A 89 -8.89 -37.42 -3.69
CA SER A 89 -9.22 -36.00 -3.81
C SER A 89 -7.99 -35.13 -3.58
N ALA A 90 -7.95 -33.98 -4.22
CA ALA A 90 -6.98 -32.93 -3.91
C ALA A 90 -7.64 -31.55 -4.00
N TYR A 91 -7.08 -30.60 -3.26
CA TYR A 91 -7.53 -29.21 -3.26
C TYR A 91 -6.39 -28.30 -2.83
N LEU A 92 -6.51 -27.04 -3.19
CA LEU A 92 -5.64 -25.97 -2.71
C LEU A 92 -6.18 -25.42 -1.39
N ASP A 93 -5.27 -25.09 -0.49
CA ASP A 93 -5.57 -24.46 0.79
C ASP A 93 -4.69 -23.23 0.97
N LEU A 94 -5.22 -22.22 1.62
CA LEU A 94 -4.51 -20.97 1.91
C LEU A 94 -3.87 -21.09 3.28
N THR A 95 -2.65 -20.57 3.41
CA THR A 95 -1.92 -20.57 4.69
C THR A 95 -2.33 -19.46 5.62
N GLU A 96 -2.87 -18.36 5.06
CA GLU A 96 -3.30 -17.16 5.78
C GLU A 96 -4.56 -16.56 5.16
N ASP A 97 -5.28 -15.75 5.95
CA ASP A 97 -6.54 -15.13 5.53
C ASP A 97 -6.34 -13.96 4.55
N ASP A 98 -5.19 -13.28 4.62
CA ASP A 98 -4.89 -12.18 3.70
C ASP A 98 -4.37 -12.69 2.36
N LEU A 99 -5.16 -12.48 1.30
CA LEU A 99 -4.84 -12.93 -0.07
C LEU A 99 -3.57 -12.33 -0.68
N LEU A 100 -3.04 -11.24 -0.13
CA LEU A 100 -1.79 -10.64 -0.61
C LEU A 100 -0.55 -11.26 0.07
N GLU A 101 -0.71 -11.81 1.26
CA GLU A 101 0.37 -12.34 2.07
C GLU A 101 0.34 -13.88 2.15
N THR A 102 -0.79 -14.49 1.77
CA THR A 102 -1.00 -15.92 1.90
C THR A 102 -0.11 -16.75 0.98
N GLY A 103 0.36 -17.88 1.50
CA GLY A 103 0.89 -18.99 0.69
C GLY A 103 -0.24 -19.90 0.22
N VAL A 104 0.06 -20.74 -0.78
CA VAL A 104 -0.84 -21.77 -1.28
C VAL A 104 -0.24 -23.15 -0.99
N THR A 105 -1.00 -23.99 -0.32
CA THR A 105 -0.63 -25.36 -0.01
C THR A 105 -1.51 -26.33 -0.78
N ILE A 106 -0.90 -27.38 -1.36
CA ILE A 106 -1.64 -28.46 -2.02
C ILE A 106 -1.92 -29.54 -0.99
N MET A 107 -3.19 -29.78 -0.74
CA MET A 107 -3.68 -30.90 0.07
C MET A 107 -4.12 -32.04 -0.85
N ALA A 108 -3.60 -33.22 -0.63
CA ALA A 108 -3.92 -34.37 -1.48
C ALA A 108 -4.21 -35.60 -0.64
N ARG A 109 -5.17 -36.39 -1.11
CA ARG A 109 -5.57 -37.68 -0.54
C ARG A 109 -5.66 -38.73 -1.65
N PRO A 110 -4.57 -39.39 -1.97
CA PRO A 110 -4.61 -40.54 -2.89
C PRO A 110 -5.51 -41.68 -2.39
N PRO A 111 -6.00 -42.56 -3.28
CA PRO A 111 -6.84 -43.70 -2.88
C PRO A 111 -6.17 -44.55 -1.79
N GLY A 112 -6.91 -44.87 -0.73
CA GLY A 112 -6.44 -45.67 0.40
C GLY A 112 -5.51 -44.96 1.40
N LYS A 113 -5.23 -43.69 1.22
CA LYS A 113 -4.38 -42.87 2.11
C LYS A 113 -5.15 -41.79 2.87
N LYS A 114 -4.53 -41.25 3.93
CA LYS A 114 -5.05 -40.10 4.66
C LYS A 114 -4.73 -38.80 3.90
N ASN A 115 -5.52 -37.79 4.13
CA ASN A 115 -5.25 -36.45 3.61
C ASN A 115 -3.93 -35.89 4.16
N SER A 116 -3.08 -35.38 3.28
CA SER A 116 -1.77 -34.85 3.65
C SER A 116 -1.33 -33.76 2.67
N THR A 117 -0.37 -32.95 3.09
CA THR A 117 0.26 -31.97 2.19
C THR A 117 1.10 -32.71 1.15
N ILE A 118 1.28 -32.12 -0.03
CA ILE A 118 2.08 -32.68 -1.13
C ILE A 118 3.49 -33.08 -0.70
N HIS A 119 4.06 -32.45 0.31
CA HIS A 119 5.39 -32.76 0.82
C HIS A 119 5.49 -34.15 1.45
N LEU A 120 4.38 -34.71 1.93
CA LEU A 120 4.31 -36.02 2.57
C LEU A 120 3.99 -37.19 1.58
N LEU A 121 3.73 -36.85 0.32
CA LEU A 121 3.50 -37.83 -0.73
C LEU A 121 4.80 -38.47 -1.20
N SER A 122 4.71 -39.69 -1.77
CA SER A 122 5.86 -40.32 -2.42
C SER A 122 6.33 -39.53 -3.66
N GLY A 123 7.57 -39.74 -4.10
CA GLY A 123 8.13 -39.01 -5.24
C GLY A 123 7.30 -39.12 -6.52
N GLY A 124 6.78 -40.32 -6.83
CA GLY A 124 5.89 -40.52 -7.98
C GLY A 124 4.54 -39.86 -7.83
N GLU A 125 3.97 -39.90 -6.64
CA GLU A 125 2.70 -39.20 -6.35
C GLU A 125 2.85 -37.66 -6.43
N LYS A 126 3.98 -37.11 -5.96
CA LYS A 126 4.30 -35.67 -6.13
C LYS A 126 4.34 -35.29 -7.59
N ALA A 127 5.05 -36.08 -8.41
CA ALA A 127 5.20 -35.79 -9.83
C ALA A 127 3.87 -35.84 -10.61
N LEU A 128 2.93 -36.69 -10.16
CA LEU A 128 1.60 -36.79 -10.78
C LEU A 128 0.62 -35.71 -10.26
N THR A 129 0.89 -35.12 -9.10
CA THR A 129 0.02 -34.08 -8.50
C THR A 129 0.43 -32.67 -8.93
N ALA A 130 1.70 -32.44 -9.23
CA ALA A 130 2.26 -31.18 -9.69
C ALA A 130 2.02 -30.95 -11.17
#